data_54dab79e7f7171801c603a53fca08154
#
_entry.id   54dab79e7f7171801c603a53fca08154
#
_cell.length_a   1.000
_cell.length_b   1.000
_cell.length_c   1.000
_cell.angle_alpha   90.00
_cell.angle_beta   90.00
_cell.angle_gamma   90.00
#
_symmetry.space_group_name_H-M   'P 1'
#
loop_
_entity.id
_entity.type
_entity.pdbx_description
1 polymer ?
#
loop_
_entity_poly.entity_id
_entity_poly.type
_entity_poly.pdbx_seq_one_letter_code
_entity_poly.pdbx_strand_id
1 'polypeptide(L)'
;MWLGLAVFWTFATRHTKPARWRESIGSRTLHVLPLLAGAVLLAAPHWLPSVLSTRIVPGGRSFSVLGAVMVAGGLGFAAWARARLGRNWSGIVTVKEDHALVRTGPYRAVRHPIYTGLLLALIGTAMTIGEWRGVVAVIFVLIGFLWKIHVEEERMCENFPEYAQYRQQTAALIPLLY
;
A
#
# COMPACT_ATOMS: atom_id res chain seq x y z
N MET A 1 14.24 5.30 6.46
CA MET A 1 12.91 5.77 6.01
C MET A 1 11.79 4.81 6.39
N TRP A 2 11.83 3.51 6.01
CA TRP A 2 10.79 2.52 6.36
C TRP A 2 10.56 2.37 7.87
N LEU A 3 11.62 2.38 8.70
CA LEU A 3 11.50 2.38 10.16
C LEU A 3 10.73 3.60 10.68
N GLY A 4 10.95 4.78 10.11
CA GLY A 4 10.20 5.99 10.46
C GLY A 4 8.71 5.84 10.18
N LEU A 5 8.34 5.24 9.03
CA LEU A 5 6.94 4.91 8.74
C LEU A 5 6.38 3.90 9.75
N ALA A 6 7.13 2.84 10.10
CA ALA A 6 6.70 1.83 11.07
C ALA A 6 6.41 2.48 12.44
N VAL A 7 7.30 3.35 12.90
CA VAL A 7 7.10 4.11 14.15
C VAL A 7 5.83 4.98 14.06
N PHE A 8 5.70 5.78 13.00
CA PHE A 8 4.49 6.59 12.77
C PHE A 8 3.22 5.72 12.80
N TRP A 9 3.26 4.55 12.14
CA TRP A 9 2.11 3.64 12.07
C TRP A 9 1.71 3.09 13.43
N THR A 10 2.67 2.70 14.29
CA THR A 10 2.38 2.19 15.64
C THR A 10 1.67 3.25 16.50
N PHE A 11 2.07 4.52 16.40
CA PHE A 11 1.39 5.61 17.10
C PHE A 11 0.01 5.88 16.50
N ALA A 12 -0.10 5.91 15.17
CA ALA A 12 -1.34 6.19 14.47
C ALA A 12 -2.43 5.12 14.65
N THR A 13 -2.08 3.88 15.03
CA THR A 13 -3.04 2.80 15.27
C THR A 13 -3.69 2.82 16.66
N ARG A 14 -3.09 3.51 17.63
CA ARG A 14 -3.56 3.52 19.03
C ARG A 14 -4.98 4.09 19.24
N HIS A 15 -5.48 4.90 18.30
CA HIS A 15 -6.75 5.62 18.42
C HIS A 15 -7.73 5.26 17.30
N THR A 16 -7.77 3.99 16.87
CA THR A 16 -8.72 3.54 15.86
C THR A 16 -10.07 3.18 16.48
N LYS A 17 -11.17 3.42 15.74
CA LYS A 17 -12.52 3.02 16.16
C LYS A 17 -12.65 1.49 16.24
N PRO A 18 -13.54 0.94 17.09
CA PRO A 18 -13.84 -0.48 17.11
C PRO A 18 -14.38 -0.98 15.76
N ALA A 19 -14.18 -2.25 15.47
CA ALA A 19 -14.61 -2.90 14.25
C ALA A 19 -15.97 -3.58 14.45
N ARG A 20 -16.97 -3.23 13.64
CA ARG A 20 -18.27 -3.88 13.60
C ARG A 20 -18.23 -5.22 12.83
N TRP A 21 -17.38 -5.30 11.81
CA TRP A 21 -17.16 -6.49 11.00
C TRP A 21 -15.67 -6.64 10.71
N ARG A 22 -15.21 -7.89 10.57
CA ARG A 22 -13.83 -8.22 10.21
C ARG A 22 -13.80 -9.24 9.10
N GLU A 23 -12.84 -9.12 8.21
CA GLU A 23 -12.55 -10.06 7.15
C GLU A 23 -12.26 -11.47 7.68
N SER A 24 -12.66 -12.50 6.92
CA SER A 24 -12.33 -13.90 7.23
C SER A 24 -10.84 -14.18 7.14
N ILE A 25 -10.36 -15.19 7.88
CA ILE A 25 -8.95 -15.59 7.86
C ILE A 25 -8.53 -16.02 6.44
N GLY A 26 -9.39 -16.75 5.71
CA GLY A 26 -9.10 -17.21 4.35
C GLY A 26 -8.88 -16.06 3.38
N SER A 27 -9.78 -15.07 3.35
CA SER A 27 -9.63 -13.88 2.50
C SER A 27 -8.38 -13.09 2.88
N ARG A 28 -8.14 -12.93 4.18
CA ARG A 28 -6.94 -12.24 4.69
C ARG A 28 -5.64 -12.91 4.23
N THR A 29 -5.58 -14.23 4.20
CA THR A 29 -4.40 -14.98 3.77
C THR A 29 -4.05 -14.68 2.32
N LEU A 30 -5.06 -14.55 1.43
CA LEU A 30 -4.86 -14.29 0.01
C LEU A 30 -4.12 -12.97 -0.29
N HIS A 31 -4.28 -11.93 0.54
CA HIS A 31 -3.52 -10.69 0.35
C HIS A 31 -2.27 -10.61 1.23
N VAL A 32 -2.26 -11.25 2.39
CA VAL A 32 -1.09 -11.21 3.31
C VAL A 32 0.07 -12.03 2.77
N LEU A 33 -0.16 -13.22 2.19
CA LEU A 33 0.90 -14.06 1.64
C LEU A 33 1.71 -13.34 0.54
N PRO A 34 1.12 -12.72 -0.49
CA PRO A 34 1.87 -11.95 -1.46
C PRO A 34 2.66 -10.78 -0.83
N LEU A 35 2.08 -10.09 0.15
CA LEU A 35 2.78 -9.01 0.84
C LEU A 35 4.02 -9.51 1.58
N LEU A 36 3.91 -10.65 2.28
CA LEU A 36 5.04 -11.29 2.96
C LEU A 36 6.10 -11.77 1.96
N ALA A 37 5.69 -12.40 0.86
CA ALA A 37 6.61 -12.83 -0.20
C ALA A 37 7.40 -11.64 -0.77
N GLY A 38 6.72 -10.53 -1.06
CA GLY A 38 7.38 -9.30 -1.50
C GLY A 38 8.36 -8.75 -0.46
N ALA A 39 8.00 -8.73 0.82
CA ALA A 39 8.87 -8.28 1.90
C ALA A 39 10.12 -9.18 2.04
N VAL A 40 9.95 -10.49 1.96
CA VAL A 40 11.05 -11.46 2.00
C VAL A 40 12.00 -11.25 0.82
N LEU A 41 11.50 -11.09 -0.40
CA LEU A 41 12.31 -10.82 -1.59
C LEU A 41 13.14 -9.54 -1.46
N LEU A 42 12.60 -8.50 -0.84
CA LEU A 42 13.33 -7.25 -0.62
C LEU A 42 14.39 -7.39 0.48
N ALA A 43 14.11 -8.18 1.53
CA ALA A 43 14.98 -8.29 2.71
C ALA A 43 16.12 -9.30 2.54
N ALA A 44 16.01 -10.25 1.64
CA ALA A 44 16.84 -11.46 1.59
C ALA A 44 17.79 -11.52 0.39
N PRO A 45 19.01 -10.93 0.49
CA PRO A 45 19.92 -10.84 -0.66
C PRO A 45 20.73 -12.13 -0.94
N HIS A 46 21.04 -12.97 0.04
CA HIS A 46 22.14 -13.94 -0.10
C HIS A 46 21.74 -15.40 -0.35
N TRP A 47 20.47 -15.74 -0.26
CA TRP A 47 19.97 -17.12 -0.46
C TRP A 47 18.97 -17.27 -1.61
N LEU A 48 18.80 -16.19 -2.39
CA LEU A 48 17.97 -16.24 -3.59
C LEU A 48 18.74 -16.83 -4.78
N PRO A 49 18.03 -17.48 -5.74
CA PRO A 49 18.63 -17.89 -6.99
C PRO A 49 19.36 -16.73 -7.68
N SER A 50 20.50 -17.02 -8.31
CA SER A 50 21.35 -16.04 -8.99
C SER A 50 20.60 -15.15 -9.99
N VAL A 51 19.59 -15.72 -10.66
CA VAL A 51 18.72 -14.97 -11.59
C VAL A 51 18.02 -13.79 -10.90
N LEU A 52 17.49 -13.98 -9.71
CA LEU A 52 16.80 -12.93 -8.97
C LEU A 52 17.75 -11.85 -8.43
N SER A 53 19.00 -12.20 -8.25
CA SER A 53 20.07 -11.28 -7.82
C SER A 53 20.77 -10.60 -9.00
N THR A 54 20.39 -10.94 -10.24
CA THR A 54 20.92 -10.27 -11.43
C THR A 54 20.48 -8.83 -11.49
N ARG A 55 21.46 -7.95 -11.69
CA ARG A 55 21.26 -6.51 -11.75
C ARG A 55 20.64 -6.11 -13.10
N ILE A 56 19.57 -5.30 -13.06
CA ILE A 56 18.83 -4.80 -14.23
C ILE A 56 18.82 -3.27 -14.31
N VAL A 57 19.02 -2.59 -13.18
CA VAL A 57 19.18 -1.13 -13.14
C VAL A 57 20.66 -0.84 -13.04
N PRO A 58 21.22 0.03 -13.90
CA PRO A 58 22.62 0.40 -13.81
C PRO A 58 22.97 0.91 -12.41
N GLY A 59 24.11 0.47 -11.88
CA GLY A 59 24.64 1.01 -10.62
C GLY A 59 25.02 2.47 -10.82
N GLY A 60 24.70 3.32 -9.83
CA GLY A 60 25.08 4.73 -9.90
C GLY A 60 24.35 5.60 -8.91
N ARG A 61 24.97 6.72 -8.56
CA ARG A 61 24.44 7.69 -7.59
C ARG A 61 23.06 8.24 -8.00
N SER A 62 22.86 8.48 -9.30
CA SER A 62 21.60 9.04 -9.83
C SER A 62 20.40 8.13 -9.58
N PHE A 63 20.52 6.82 -9.84
CA PHE A 63 19.45 5.85 -9.61
C PHE A 63 19.18 5.67 -8.11
N SER A 64 20.22 5.65 -7.28
CA SER A 64 20.06 5.58 -5.82
C SER A 64 19.37 6.82 -5.26
N VAL A 65 19.73 8.01 -5.73
CA VAL A 65 19.08 9.27 -5.32
C VAL A 65 17.64 9.31 -5.77
N LEU A 66 17.35 8.97 -7.02
CA LEU A 66 15.98 8.93 -7.54
C LEU A 66 15.13 7.91 -6.75
N GLY A 67 15.64 6.72 -6.50
CA GLY A 67 14.97 5.71 -5.67
C GLY A 67 14.70 6.23 -4.25
N ALA A 68 15.67 6.90 -3.63
CA ALA A 68 15.50 7.49 -2.30
C ALA A 68 14.43 8.60 -2.28
N VAL A 69 14.38 9.45 -3.32
CA VAL A 69 13.34 10.48 -3.48
C VAL A 69 11.96 9.84 -3.63
N MET A 70 11.84 8.79 -4.45
CA MET A 70 10.58 8.04 -4.60
C MET A 70 10.15 7.40 -3.28
N VAL A 71 11.07 6.82 -2.51
CA VAL A 71 10.77 6.26 -1.18
C VAL A 71 10.28 7.38 -0.25
N ALA A 72 10.98 8.50 -0.15
CA ALA A 72 10.60 9.60 0.73
C ALA A 72 9.24 10.19 0.35
N GLY A 73 9.01 10.46 -0.95
CA GLY A 73 7.74 10.97 -1.47
C GLY A 73 6.59 10.00 -1.26
N GLY A 74 6.79 8.72 -1.56
CA GLY A 74 5.79 7.66 -1.39
C GLY A 74 5.39 7.47 0.07
N LEU A 75 6.36 7.37 0.98
CA LEU A 75 6.10 7.24 2.42
C LEU A 75 5.44 8.50 2.99
N GLY A 76 5.87 9.69 2.56
CA GLY A 76 5.25 10.95 2.95
C GLY A 76 3.80 11.05 2.49
N PHE A 77 3.50 10.64 1.25
CA PHE A 77 2.14 10.58 0.72
C PHE A 77 1.26 9.58 1.47
N ALA A 78 1.78 8.37 1.75
CA ALA A 78 1.07 7.36 2.54
C ALA A 78 0.79 7.85 3.97
N ALA A 79 1.75 8.50 4.61
CA ALA A 79 1.58 9.08 5.94
C ALA A 79 0.54 10.21 5.96
N TRP A 80 0.54 11.09 4.96
CA TRP A 80 -0.48 12.12 4.79
C TRP A 80 -1.87 11.51 4.60
N ALA A 81 -1.99 10.52 3.71
CA ALA A 81 -3.25 9.80 3.50
C ALA A 81 -3.75 9.13 4.79
N ARG A 82 -2.85 8.46 5.53
CA ARG A 82 -3.16 7.85 6.82
C ARG A 82 -3.64 8.88 7.86
N ALA A 83 -2.99 10.04 7.93
CA ALA A 83 -3.38 11.11 8.83
C ALA A 83 -4.78 11.65 8.50
N ARG A 84 -5.12 11.79 7.21
CA ARG A 84 -6.45 12.23 6.75
C ARG A 84 -7.55 11.22 7.08
N LEU A 85 -7.26 9.93 7.00
CA LEU A 85 -8.21 8.88 7.36
C LEU A 85 -8.48 8.82 8.89
N GLY A 86 -7.47 9.19 9.69
CA GLY A 86 -7.58 9.31 11.13
C GLY A 86 -8.10 8.03 11.81
N ARG A 87 -9.14 8.16 12.64
CA ARG A 87 -9.75 7.04 13.40
C ARG A 87 -10.51 6.04 12.52
N ASN A 88 -10.85 6.39 11.28
CA ASN A 88 -11.55 5.49 10.35
C ASN A 88 -10.60 4.44 9.74
N TRP A 89 -9.28 4.59 9.88
CA TRP A 89 -8.32 3.63 9.36
C TRP A 89 -8.38 2.27 10.07
N SER A 90 -8.13 1.21 9.31
CA SER A 90 -7.90 -0.15 9.82
C SER A 90 -6.80 -0.86 9.03
N GLY A 91 -5.99 -1.68 9.71
CA GLY A 91 -4.98 -2.54 9.06
C GLY A 91 -5.56 -3.78 8.38
N ILE A 92 -6.73 -4.21 8.82
CA ILE A 92 -7.52 -5.30 8.24
C ILE A 92 -8.79 -4.75 7.63
N VAL A 93 -9.39 -5.46 6.68
CA VAL A 93 -10.67 -5.03 6.09
C VAL A 93 -11.76 -5.10 7.14
N THR A 94 -12.29 -3.94 7.52
CA THR A 94 -13.33 -3.82 8.56
C THR A 94 -14.27 -2.68 8.25
N VAL A 95 -15.54 -2.85 8.63
CA VAL A 95 -16.50 -1.75 8.75
C VAL A 95 -16.51 -1.29 10.20
N LYS A 96 -16.32 0.00 10.44
CA LYS A 96 -16.28 0.59 11.79
C LYS A 96 -17.63 1.17 12.18
N GLU A 97 -17.85 1.28 13.48
CA GLU A 97 -18.98 2.03 14.01
C GLU A 97 -18.82 3.53 13.63
N ASP A 98 -19.90 4.16 13.24
CA ASP A 98 -19.93 5.58 12.77
C ASP A 98 -18.84 5.87 11.71
N HIS A 99 -18.65 4.94 10.78
CA HIS A 99 -17.69 5.12 9.69
C HIS A 99 -18.18 6.21 8.74
N ALA A 100 -17.41 7.27 8.59
CA ALA A 100 -17.65 8.33 7.62
C ALA A 100 -16.76 8.13 6.40
N LEU A 101 -17.35 8.25 5.22
CA LEU A 101 -16.61 8.17 3.95
C LEU A 101 -15.74 9.42 3.77
N VAL A 102 -14.43 9.24 3.81
CA VAL A 102 -13.46 10.32 3.62
C VAL A 102 -13.17 10.51 2.14
N ARG A 103 -13.53 11.70 1.61
CA ARG A 103 -13.33 12.09 0.20
C ARG A 103 -12.44 13.32 0.02
N THR A 104 -11.73 13.74 1.07
CA THR A 104 -10.91 14.95 1.09
C THR A 104 -9.42 14.67 1.04
N GLY A 105 -8.62 15.67 0.70
CA GLY A 105 -7.18 15.51 0.57
C GLY A 105 -6.81 14.51 -0.53
N PRO A 106 -5.89 13.56 -0.28
CA PRO A 106 -5.48 12.59 -1.28
C PRO A 106 -6.62 11.66 -1.76
N TYR A 107 -7.67 11.46 -0.93
CA TYR A 107 -8.86 10.69 -1.28
C TYR A 107 -9.75 11.34 -2.34
N ARG A 108 -9.50 12.61 -2.69
CA ARG A 108 -10.15 13.27 -3.82
C ARG A 108 -9.63 12.77 -5.17
N ALA A 109 -8.36 12.34 -5.22
CA ALA A 109 -7.71 11.91 -6.46
C ALA A 109 -7.77 10.39 -6.66
N VAL A 110 -7.55 9.64 -5.59
CA VAL A 110 -7.58 8.16 -5.61
C VAL A 110 -8.25 7.62 -4.35
N ARG A 111 -8.89 6.45 -4.46
CA ARG A 111 -9.61 5.82 -3.35
C ARG A 111 -8.67 5.18 -2.33
N HIS A 112 -7.50 4.71 -2.77
CA HIS A 112 -6.51 4.01 -1.92
C HIS A 112 -5.14 4.70 -1.91
N PRO A 113 -5.08 5.99 -1.49
CA PRO A 113 -3.84 6.78 -1.55
C PRO A 113 -2.72 6.24 -0.65
N ILE A 114 -3.05 5.50 0.41
CA ILE A 114 -2.05 4.81 1.24
C ILE A 114 -1.32 3.77 0.40
N TYR A 115 -2.04 2.92 -0.35
CA TYR A 115 -1.43 1.89 -1.20
C TYR A 115 -0.66 2.51 -2.37
N THR A 116 -1.16 3.60 -2.95
CA THR A 116 -0.43 4.38 -3.97
C THR A 116 0.92 4.85 -3.45
N GLY A 117 0.95 5.45 -2.27
CA GLY A 117 2.20 5.91 -1.65
C GLY A 117 3.16 4.77 -1.32
N LEU A 118 2.65 3.66 -0.77
CA LEU A 118 3.45 2.48 -0.46
C LEU A 118 4.02 1.83 -1.73
N LEU A 119 3.24 1.72 -2.82
CA LEU A 119 3.73 1.20 -4.11
C LEU A 119 4.83 2.10 -4.69
N LEU A 120 4.67 3.41 -4.66
CA LEU A 120 5.70 4.34 -5.09
C LEU A 120 7.01 4.17 -4.30
N ALA A 121 6.90 4.02 -2.98
CA ALA A 121 8.05 3.78 -2.12
C ALA A 121 8.71 2.41 -2.39
N LEU A 122 7.93 1.36 -2.67
CA LEU A 122 8.44 0.04 -3.03
C LEU A 122 9.14 0.06 -4.38
N ILE A 123 8.60 0.77 -5.38
CA ILE A 123 9.26 0.96 -6.68
C ILE A 123 10.60 1.68 -6.49
N GLY A 124 10.64 2.74 -5.67
CA GLY A 124 11.88 3.43 -5.32
C GLY A 124 12.90 2.52 -4.62
N THR A 125 12.43 1.64 -3.73
CA THR A 125 13.27 0.64 -3.06
C THR A 125 13.80 -0.39 -4.07
N ALA A 126 12.94 -0.93 -4.94
CA ALA A 126 13.32 -1.87 -6.00
C ALA A 126 14.34 -1.26 -6.96
N MET A 127 14.19 0.01 -7.33
CA MET A 127 15.15 0.74 -8.17
C MET A 127 16.50 0.90 -7.46
N THR A 128 16.51 1.19 -6.17
CA THR A 128 17.75 1.30 -5.38
C THR A 128 18.48 -0.05 -5.27
N ILE A 129 17.75 -1.15 -5.09
CA ILE A 129 18.28 -2.52 -5.12
C ILE A 129 18.83 -2.82 -6.52
N GLY A 130 18.08 -2.49 -7.56
CA GLY A 130 18.47 -2.61 -8.95
C GLY A 130 18.52 -4.04 -9.47
N GLU A 131 17.88 -5.01 -8.82
CA GLU A 131 17.89 -6.44 -9.13
C GLU A 131 16.48 -6.94 -9.47
N TRP A 132 16.38 -8.07 -10.20
CA TRP A 132 15.10 -8.69 -10.56
C TRP A 132 14.19 -8.95 -9.35
N ARG A 133 14.76 -9.33 -8.20
CA ARG A 133 13.99 -9.55 -6.97
C ARG A 133 13.16 -8.34 -6.56
N GLY A 134 13.67 -7.12 -6.83
CA GLY A 134 12.91 -5.89 -6.55
C GLY A 134 11.66 -5.78 -7.41
N VAL A 135 11.75 -6.08 -8.70
CA VAL A 135 10.60 -6.09 -9.62
C VAL A 135 9.58 -7.15 -9.21
N VAL A 136 10.05 -8.36 -8.95
CA VAL A 136 9.19 -9.48 -8.51
C VAL A 136 8.49 -9.14 -7.19
N ALA A 137 9.20 -8.52 -6.24
CA ALA A 137 8.63 -8.07 -4.98
C ALA A 137 7.50 -7.04 -5.18
N VAL A 138 7.70 -6.05 -6.07
CA VAL A 138 6.67 -5.05 -6.39
C VAL A 138 5.43 -5.72 -6.99
N ILE A 139 5.61 -6.70 -7.88
CA ILE A 139 4.50 -7.46 -8.48
C ILE A 139 3.72 -8.22 -7.40
N PHE A 140 4.39 -8.93 -6.50
CA PHE A 140 3.71 -9.63 -5.40
C PHE A 140 2.92 -8.67 -4.50
N VAL A 141 3.52 -7.54 -4.13
CA VAL A 141 2.83 -6.54 -3.30
C VAL A 141 1.64 -5.94 -4.04
N LEU A 142 1.78 -5.65 -5.35
CA LEU A 142 0.68 -5.15 -6.17
C LEU A 142 -0.50 -6.15 -6.21
N ILE A 143 -0.22 -7.44 -6.41
CA ILE A 143 -1.25 -8.50 -6.37
C ILE A 143 -1.96 -8.50 -5.02
N GLY A 144 -1.22 -8.45 -3.91
CA GLY A 144 -1.79 -8.39 -2.57
C GLY A 144 -2.66 -7.15 -2.34
N PHE A 145 -2.22 -5.99 -2.83
CA PHE A 145 -3.01 -4.76 -2.74
C PHE A 145 -4.25 -4.79 -3.60
N LEU A 146 -4.18 -5.28 -4.84
CA LEU A 146 -5.36 -5.39 -5.72
C LEU A 146 -6.43 -6.30 -5.12
N TRP A 147 -6.02 -7.44 -4.55
CA TRP A 147 -6.95 -8.32 -3.85
C TRP A 147 -7.60 -7.61 -2.64
N LYS A 148 -6.77 -6.96 -1.83
CA LYS A 148 -7.26 -6.23 -0.65
C LYS A 148 -8.19 -5.08 -1.03
N ILE A 149 -7.86 -4.31 -2.06
CA ILE A 149 -8.72 -3.26 -2.62
C ILE A 149 -10.07 -3.84 -3.05
N HIS A 150 -10.07 -4.96 -3.76
CA HIS A 150 -11.31 -5.60 -4.20
C HIS A 150 -12.24 -5.90 -3.02
N VAL A 151 -11.72 -6.54 -1.98
CA VAL A 151 -12.49 -6.87 -0.78
C VAL A 151 -12.93 -5.60 -0.01
N GLU A 152 -12.06 -4.60 0.10
CA GLU A 152 -12.39 -3.31 0.74
C GLU A 152 -13.51 -2.58 0.00
N GLU A 153 -13.42 -2.48 -1.35
CA GLU A 153 -14.42 -1.77 -2.16
C GLU A 153 -15.78 -2.49 -2.18
N GLU A 154 -15.77 -3.82 -2.21
CA GLU A 154 -17.00 -4.61 -2.11
C GLU A 154 -17.73 -4.29 -0.79
N ARG A 155 -17.02 -4.31 0.33
CA ARG A 155 -17.57 -3.96 1.65
C ARG A 155 -18.00 -2.49 1.76
N MET A 156 -17.24 -1.60 1.14
CA MET A 156 -17.63 -0.18 1.12
C MET A 156 -18.92 0.03 0.32
N CYS A 157 -19.10 -0.64 -0.81
CA CYS A 157 -20.35 -0.59 -1.58
C CYS A 157 -21.56 -1.14 -0.81
N GLU A 158 -21.37 -2.22 -0.03
CA GLU A 158 -22.44 -2.81 0.78
C GLU A 158 -22.89 -1.89 1.94
N ASN A 159 -21.98 -1.11 2.51
CA ASN A 159 -22.24 -0.35 3.73
C ASN A 159 -22.45 1.16 3.50
N PHE A 160 -22.09 1.68 2.32
CA PHE A 160 -22.17 3.10 1.99
C PHE A 160 -22.81 3.28 0.60
N PRO A 161 -24.10 3.63 0.52
CA PRO A 161 -24.79 3.83 -0.77
C PRO A 161 -24.07 4.84 -1.68
N GLU A 162 -23.46 5.87 -1.10
CA GLU A 162 -22.72 6.91 -1.82
C GLU A 162 -21.34 6.46 -2.33
N TYR A 163 -20.86 5.27 -1.93
CA TYR A 163 -19.55 4.77 -2.36
C TYR A 163 -19.53 4.42 -3.85
N ALA A 164 -20.64 3.92 -4.37
CA ALA A 164 -20.77 3.59 -5.80
C ALA A 164 -20.54 4.83 -6.69
N GLN A 165 -21.11 5.98 -6.31
CA GLN A 165 -20.87 7.25 -7.01
C GLN A 165 -19.43 7.72 -6.88
N TYR A 166 -18.84 7.64 -5.68
CA TYR A 166 -17.45 7.98 -5.44
C TYR A 166 -16.50 7.13 -6.28
N ARG A 167 -16.78 5.83 -6.41
CA ARG A 167 -16.01 4.89 -7.23
C ARG A 167 -16.01 5.26 -8.71
N GLN A 168 -17.13 5.77 -9.25
CA GLN A 168 -17.22 6.23 -10.64
C GLN A 168 -16.43 7.52 -10.91
N GLN A 169 -16.19 8.35 -9.88
CA GLN A 169 -15.56 9.65 -9.99
C GLN A 169 -14.05 9.64 -9.68
N THR A 170 -13.53 8.55 -9.13
CA THR A 170 -12.13 8.48 -8.66
C THR A 170 -11.48 7.16 -9.08
N ALA A 171 -10.20 7.22 -9.39
CA ALA A 171 -9.40 6.02 -9.65
C ALA A 171 -9.09 5.25 -8.35
N ALA A 172 -8.78 3.95 -8.44
CA ALA A 172 -8.38 3.18 -7.26
C ALA A 172 -6.98 3.56 -6.75
N LEU A 173 -5.97 3.48 -7.59
CA LEU A 173 -4.55 3.66 -7.24
C LEU A 173 -3.86 4.80 -7.98
N ILE A 174 -4.06 4.90 -9.29
CA ILE A 174 -3.35 5.85 -10.15
C ILE A 174 -4.38 6.79 -10.77
N PRO A 175 -4.27 8.12 -10.53
CA PRO A 175 -5.21 9.07 -11.13
C PRO A 175 -5.30 8.87 -12.64
N LEU A 176 -6.51 8.90 -13.17
CA LEU A 176 -6.85 8.75 -14.60
C LEU A 176 -6.63 7.36 -15.22
N LEU A 177 -6.06 6.38 -14.51
CA LEU A 177 -5.80 5.05 -15.06
C LEU A 177 -6.67 3.96 -14.43
N TYR A 178 -6.83 3.95 -13.11
CA TYR A 178 -7.58 2.89 -12.39
C TYR A 178 -7.89 3.34 -10.97
#